data_c36e5683dbd0c9b3e684c1b7a2e3868c
#
_entry.id   c36e5683dbd0c9b3e684c1b7a2e3868c
#
_cell.length_a   1.000
_cell.length_b   1.000
_cell.length_c   1.000
_cell.angle_alpha   90.00
_cell.angle_beta   90.00
_cell.angle_gamma   90.00
#
_symmetry.space_group_name_H-M   'P 1'
#
loop_
_entity.id
_entity.type
_entity.pdbx_description
1 polymer ?
#
loop_
_entity_poly.entity_id
_entity_poly.type
_entity_poly.pdbx_seq_one_letter_code
_entity_poly.pdbx_strand_id
1 'polypeptide(L)'
;MVPGSADLELSYQADGVVDRSEYLRAASETLLGVLGGDMVLWNAVSLAAPAVEVAVHPLTGPEADTMARQLTEVLGEHPMMPSYLAERSAGLPAPRRLSDVASRAELERNRAYVDVLRPSGARHQLTVLASPISLRSTRGWSISRQSSDFPEEALRRARALQPMLALLDRTFDGGEADGGAAAERAGLTSREIQVLRLVAEGLTSQAIGRKLRISPRTVDKHRENIHRKLDRFDRLSVVQRAQELGNVAVPRRGAADR
;
A
#
# COMPACT_ATOMS: atom_id res chain seq x y z
N MET A 1 6.50 -15.08 23.70
CA MET A 1 5.26 -14.53 23.10
C MET A 1 5.18 -15.07 21.69
N VAL A 2 4.16 -15.87 21.41
CA VAL A 2 4.00 -16.61 20.14
C VAL A 2 3.67 -15.60 19.02
N PRO A 3 4.27 -15.69 17.80
CA PRO A 3 3.96 -14.82 16.67
C PRO A 3 2.47 -14.69 16.33
N GLY A 4 1.69 -15.72 16.63
CA GLY A 4 0.26 -15.75 16.36
C GLY A 4 -0.63 -14.79 17.16
N SER A 5 -0.13 -14.11 18.19
CA SER A 5 -0.99 -13.17 18.93
C SER A 5 -1.09 -11.80 18.25
N ALA A 6 -0.02 -11.31 17.62
CA ALA A 6 -0.02 -10.02 16.92
C ALA A 6 -0.75 -10.11 15.56
N ASP A 7 -0.63 -11.24 14.86
CA ASP A 7 -1.40 -11.51 13.64
C ASP A 7 -2.90 -11.59 13.92
N LEU A 8 -3.28 -12.23 15.04
CA LEU A 8 -4.66 -12.30 15.49
C LEU A 8 -5.19 -10.93 15.92
N GLU A 9 -4.37 -10.09 16.54
CA GLU A 9 -4.74 -8.74 16.96
C GLU A 9 -4.98 -7.83 15.75
N LEU A 10 -4.09 -7.86 14.75
CA LEU A 10 -4.28 -7.16 13.47
C LEU A 10 -5.53 -7.65 12.74
N SER A 11 -5.76 -8.95 12.69
CA SER A 11 -6.93 -9.55 12.06
C SER A 11 -8.22 -9.16 12.78
N TYR A 12 -8.22 -9.20 14.12
CA TYR A 12 -9.38 -8.81 14.93
C TYR A 12 -9.69 -7.32 14.84
N GLN A 13 -8.67 -6.46 14.82
CA GLN A 13 -8.86 -5.02 14.59
C GLN A 13 -9.37 -4.71 13.17
N ALA A 14 -9.03 -5.55 12.19
CA ALA A 14 -9.51 -5.40 10.81
C ALA A 14 -10.97 -5.87 10.62
N ASP A 15 -11.49 -6.73 11.48
CA ASP A 15 -12.87 -7.28 11.37
C ASP A 15 -13.97 -6.21 11.51
N GLY A 16 -13.70 -5.06 12.13
CA GLY A 16 -14.63 -3.93 12.26
C GLY A 16 -14.31 -2.76 11.33
N VAL A 17 -13.23 -2.86 10.55
CA VAL A 17 -12.72 -1.76 9.72
C VAL A 17 -13.57 -1.60 8.46
N VAL A 18 -14.14 -0.43 8.28
CA VAL A 18 -15.08 -0.13 7.20
C VAL A 18 -14.39 0.57 6.02
N ASP A 19 -13.28 1.26 6.27
CA ASP A 19 -12.57 2.02 5.25
C ASP A 19 -11.02 1.98 5.45
N ARG A 20 -10.32 2.52 4.45
CA ARG A 20 -8.87 2.55 4.41
C ARG A 20 -8.23 3.39 5.51
N SER A 21 -8.83 4.51 5.88
CA SER A 21 -8.27 5.41 6.91
C SER A 21 -8.29 4.75 8.28
N GLU A 22 -9.34 4.03 8.58
CA GLU A 22 -9.48 3.25 9.80
C GLU A 22 -8.47 2.08 9.83
N TYR A 23 -8.28 1.39 8.71
CA TYR A 23 -7.24 0.37 8.56
C TYR A 23 -5.84 0.94 8.82
N LEU A 24 -5.48 2.07 8.18
CA LEU A 24 -4.17 2.68 8.35
C LEU A 24 -3.91 3.09 9.81
N ARG A 25 -4.93 3.61 10.49
CA ARG A 25 -4.86 3.94 11.92
C ARG A 25 -4.63 2.69 12.78
N ALA A 26 -5.47 1.67 12.64
CA ALA A 26 -5.40 0.44 13.43
C ALA A 26 -4.07 -0.30 13.22
N ALA A 27 -3.61 -0.41 11.97
CA ALA A 27 -2.32 -1.02 11.65
C ALA A 27 -1.15 -0.20 12.23
N SER A 28 -1.22 1.14 12.21
CA SER A 28 -0.20 2.00 12.81
C SER A 28 -0.10 1.81 14.32
N GLU A 29 -1.24 1.81 15.03
CA GLU A 29 -1.30 1.57 16.48
C GLU A 29 -0.71 0.21 16.84
N THR A 30 -1.08 -0.84 16.10
CA THR A 30 -0.53 -2.19 16.29
C THR A 30 0.98 -2.24 16.06
N LEU A 31 1.47 -1.63 14.98
CA LEU A 31 2.90 -1.60 14.68
C LEU A 31 3.70 -0.85 15.74
N LEU A 32 3.18 0.26 16.27
CA LEU A 32 3.82 0.96 17.40
C LEU A 32 3.90 0.08 18.64
N GLY A 33 2.82 -0.57 19.01
CA GLY A 33 2.75 -1.45 20.18
C GLY A 33 3.67 -2.66 20.06
N VAL A 34 3.69 -3.33 18.91
CA VAL A 34 4.44 -4.58 18.71
C VAL A 34 5.92 -4.35 18.44
N LEU A 35 6.27 -3.33 17.67
CA LEU A 35 7.65 -3.05 17.28
C LEU A 35 8.33 -2.00 18.17
N GLY A 36 7.54 -1.23 18.93
CA GLY A 36 8.04 -0.26 19.92
C GLY A 36 8.62 0.98 19.24
N GLY A 37 7.88 1.61 18.36
CA GLY A 37 8.23 2.90 17.74
C GLY A 37 7.60 4.10 18.42
N ASP A 38 8.00 5.29 18.02
CA ASP A 38 7.44 6.56 18.44
C ASP A 38 6.49 7.13 17.38
N MET A 39 6.70 6.77 16.11
CA MET A 39 5.95 7.23 14.96
C MET A 39 5.91 6.15 13.88
N VAL A 40 4.81 6.07 13.17
CA VAL A 40 4.64 5.22 11.98
C VAL A 40 4.25 6.07 10.79
N LEU A 41 4.92 5.83 9.69
CA LEU A 41 4.61 6.38 8.40
C LEU A 41 4.17 5.25 7.47
N TRP A 42 2.95 5.30 6.97
CA TRP A 42 2.57 4.52 5.79
C TRP A 42 2.84 5.35 4.54
N ASN A 43 3.37 4.70 3.52
CA ASN A 43 3.64 5.37 2.25
C ASN A 43 3.30 4.48 1.06
N ALA A 44 2.77 5.10 0.01
CA ALA A 44 2.67 4.53 -1.33
C ALA A 44 3.47 5.42 -2.29
N VAL A 45 4.51 4.84 -2.87
CA VAL A 45 5.44 5.53 -3.75
C VAL A 45 5.23 5.03 -5.17
N SER A 46 4.94 5.92 -6.11
CA SER A 46 4.95 5.62 -7.54
C SER A 46 6.27 6.08 -8.16
N LEU A 47 7.01 5.13 -8.75
CA LEU A 47 8.26 5.42 -9.44
C LEU A 47 8.04 5.83 -10.92
N ALA A 48 6.87 5.54 -11.47
CA ALA A 48 6.52 5.86 -12.85
C ALA A 48 5.95 7.29 -13.03
N ALA A 49 5.29 7.80 -12.00
CA ALA A 49 4.89 9.18 -11.88
C ALA A 49 5.28 9.61 -10.46
N PRO A 50 6.10 10.64 -10.27
CA PRO A 50 6.56 11.02 -8.92
C PRO A 50 5.36 11.49 -8.08
N ALA A 51 4.66 10.51 -7.53
CA ALA A 51 3.54 10.69 -6.61
C ALA A 51 3.82 9.86 -5.36
N VAL A 52 3.66 10.49 -4.21
CA VAL A 52 3.78 9.86 -2.91
C VAL A 52 2.52 10.14 -2.14
N GLU A 53 1.86 9.09 -1.72
CA GLU A 53 0.82 9.18 -0.71
C GLU A 53 1.43 8.81 0.64
N VAL A 54 1.12 9.58 1.66
CA VAL A 54 1.69 9.41 2.99
C VAL A 54 0.58 9.55 4.04
N ALA A 55 0.55 8.63 5.00
CA ALA A 55 -0.19 8.77 6.24
C ALA A 55 0.78 8.66 7.42
N VAL A 56 0.70 9.58 8.36
CA VAL A 56 1.61 9.64 9.51
C VAL A 56 0.82 9.46 10.79
N HIS A 57 1.25 8.55 11.65
CA HIS A 57 0.63 8.34 12.96
C HIS A 57 1.70 8.50 14.07
N PRO A 58 1.44 9.19 15.19
CA PRO A 58 0.14 9.74 15.61
C PRO A 58 -0.18 11.15 15.11
N LEU A 59 0.64 11.73 14.23
CA LEU A 59 0.42 13.08 13.72
C LEU A 59 -0.85 13.18 12.87
N THR A 60 -1.53 14.31 12.95
CA THR A 60 -2.74 14.60 12.18
C THR A 60 -2.76 16.07 11.73
N GLY A 61 -3.61 16.38 10.73
CA GLY A 61 -3.78 17.74 10.26
C GLY A 61 -2.53 18.40 9.68
N PRO A 62 -2.32 19.72 9.88
CA PRO A 62 -1.25 20.47 9.22
C PRO A 62 0.18 19.97 9.49
N GLU A 63 0.42 19.32 10.64
CA GLU A 63 1.72 18.75 10.99
C GLU A 63 2.01 17.51 10.15
N ALA A 64 1.03 16.62 10.02
CA ALA A 64 1.13 15.45 9.15
C ALA A 64 1.33 15.85 7.68
N ASP A 65 0.56 16.84 7.19
CA ASP A 65 0.69 17.35 5.82
C ASP A 65 2.05 17.97 5.55
N THR A 66 2.61 18.66 6.53
CA THR A 66 3.93 19.28 6.42
C THR A 66 5.02 18.22 6.34
N MET A 67 4.96 17.21 7.21
CA MET A 67 5.88 16.07 7.18
C MET A 67 5.76 15.29 5.87
N ALA A 68 4.55 15.02 5.40
CA ALA A 68 4.30 14.33 4.13
C ALA A 68 4.95 15.07 2.94
N ARG A 69 4.81 16.40 2.86
CA ARG A 69 5.47 17.21 1.83
C ARG A 69 6.99 17.12 1.92
N GLN A 70 7.58 17.33 3.11
CA GLN A 70 9.02 17.27 3.30
C GLN A 70 9.60 15.91 2.92
N LEU A 71 8.93 14.82 3.31
CA LEU A 71 9.34 13.45 2.94
C LEU A 71 9.24 13.22 1.44
N THR A 72 8.20 13.75 0.79
CA THR A 72 8.03 13.64 -0.67
C THR A 72 9.18 14.30 -1.42
N GLU A 73 9.63 15.47 -0.97
CA GLU A 73 10.72 16.22 -1.59
C GLU A 73 12.07 15.49 -1.54
N VAL A 74 12.31 14.71 -0.49
CA VAL A 74 13.59 14.02 -0.26
C VAL A 74 13.51 12.50 -0.48
N LEU A 75 12.39 11.97 -0.93
CA LEU A 75 12.17 10.53 -1.03
C LEU A 75 13.22 9.83 -1.90
N GLY A 76 13.60 10.43 -3.02
CA GLY A 76 14.64 9.89 -3.92
C GLY A 76 16.02 9.78 -3.28
N GLU A 77 16.27 10.58 -2.24
CA GLU A 77 17.51 10.61 -1.46
C GLU A 77 17.43 9.77 -0.18
N HIS A 78 16.26 9.17 0.11
CA HIS A 78 16.06 8.38 1.33
C HIS A 78 16.99 7.16 1.34
N PRO A 79 17.79 6.94 2.42
CA PRO A 79 18.84 5.91 2.43
C PRO A 79 18.34 4.48 2.19
N MET A 80 17.09 4.18 2.50
CA MET A 80 16.48 2.88 2.27
C MET A 80 16.20 2.59 0.78
N MET A 81 15.98 3.62 -0.04
CA MET A 81 15.57 3.47 -1.44
C MET A 81 16.59 2.68 -2.28
N PRO A 82 17.90 3.00 -2.26
CA PRO A 82 18.89 2.23 -3.02
C PRO A 82 18.92 0.75 -2.63
N SER A 83 18.78 0.44 -1.34
CA SER A 83 18.84 -0.94 -0.84
C SER A 83 17.66 -1.78 -1.33
N TYR A 84 16.49 -1.19 -1.44
CA TYR A 84 15.31 -1.85 -1.97
C TYR A 84 15.33 -1.94 -3.50
N LEU A 85 15.76 -0.89 -4.19
CA LEU A 85 15.88 -0.89 -5.65
C LEU A 85 16.94 -1.88 -6.18
N ALA A 86 17.97 -2.17 -5.39
CA ALA A 86 18.98 -3.17 -5.71
C ALA A 86 18.45 -4.61 -5.60
N GLU A 87 17.40 -4.83 -4.81
CA GLU A 87 16.79 -6.14 -4.61
C GLU A 87 15.73 -6.43 -5.67
N ARG A 88 16.12 -7.12 -6.73
CA ARG A 88 15.20 -7.56 -7.80
C ARG A 88 14.49 -8.87 -7.43
N SER A 89 13.82 -8.88 -6.31
CA SER A 89 13.05 -10.03 -5.84
C SER A 89 11.62 -10.00 -6.42
N ALA A 90 11.14 -11.16 -6.86
CA ALA A 90 9.73 -11.31 -7.26
C ALA A 90 8.75 -11.33 -6.07
N GLY A 91 9.26 -11.31 -4.83
CA GLY A 91 8.49 -11.36 -3.60
C GLY A 91 8.54 -10.05 -2.80
N LEU A 92 8.04 -10.12 -1.57
CA LEU A 92 8.16 -9.03 -0.61
C LEU A 92 9.61 -8.95 -0.11
N PRO A 93 10.29 -7.80 -0.26
CA PRO A 93 11.62 -7.62 0.32
C PRO A 93 11.56 -7.72 1.85
N ALA A 94 12.59 -8.32 2.43
CA ALA A 94 12.66 -8.47 3.88
C ALA A 94 12.66 -7.11 4.60
N PRO A 95 12.01 -6.99 5.77
CA PRO A 95 12.11 -5.81 6.61
C PRO A 95 13.56 -5.47 6.96
N ARG A 96 13.89 -4.18 7.01
CA ARG A 96 15.26 -3.66 7.26
C ARG A 96 15.23 -2.48 8.19
N ARG A 97 16.28 -2.39 9.00
CA ARG A 97 16.58 -1.18 9.77
C ARG A 97 17.39 -0.21 8.91
N LEU A 98 17.29 1.06 9.24
CA LEU A 98 18.11 2.09 8.60
C LEU A 98 19.62 1.81 8.81
N SER A 99 20.00 1.31 9.98
CA SER A 99 21.36 0.89 10.32
C SER A 99 21.87 -0.34 9.56
N ASP A 100 20.98 -1.16 8.97
CA ASP A 100 21.38 -2.28 8.13
C ASP A 100 21.82 -1.83 6.72
N VAL A 101 21.45 -0.60 6.30
CA VAL A 101 21.66 -0.10 4.94
C VAL A 101 22.62 1.09 4.86
N ALA A 102 22.83 1.81 5.95
CA ALA A 102 23.74 2.96 5.98
C ALA A 102 24.39 3.10 7.34
N SER A 103 25.69 3.34 7.35
CA SER A 103 26.44 3.70 8.55
C SER A 103 26.02 5.08 9.07
N ARG A 104 26.29 5.36 10.34
CA ARG A 104 26.03 6.66 10.93
C ARG A 104 26.70 7.80 10.16
N ALA A 105 27.94 7.59 9.71
CA ALA A 105 28.68 8.60 8.95
C ALA A 105 28.06 8.89 7.58
N GLU A 106 27.47 7.88 6.94
CA GLU A 106 26.71 8.07 5.68
C GLU A 106 25.39 8.78 5.93
N LEU A 107 24.68 8.44 6.99
CA LEU A 107 23.44 9.12 7.39
C LEU A 107 23.66 10.60 7.68
N GLU A 108 24.75 10.96 8.38
CA GLU A 108 25.08 12.36 8.70
C GLU A 108 25.47 13.19 7.46
N ARG A 109 25.72 12.57 6.32
CA ARG A 109 25.94 13.24 5.01
C ARG A 109 24.72 13.18 4.10
N ASN A 110 23.70 12.41 4.47
CA ASN A 110 22.51 12.23 3.67
C ASN A 110 21.51 13.36 3.94
N ARG A 111 21.12 14.09 2.91
CA ARG A 111 20.22 15.23 3.02
C ARG A 111 18.85 14.85 3.59
N ALA A 112 18.24 13.75 3.11
CA ALA A 112 16.95 13.30 3.61
C ALA A 112 17.01 13.00 5.13
N TYR A 113 18.12 12.40 5.60
CA TYR A 113 18.30 12.12 7.02
C TYR A 113 18.50 13.39 7.83
N VAL A 114 19.39 14.29 7.39
CA VAL A 114 19.78 15.50 8.16
C VAL A 114 18.65 16.52 8.22
N ASP A 115 18.00 16.77 7.08
CA ASP A 115 17.04 17.86 6.93
C ASP A 115 15.61 17.46 7.33
N VAL A 116 15.27 16.18 7.24
CA VAL A 116 13.88 15.71 7.46
C VAL A 116 13.79 14.63 8.56
N LEU A 117 14.47 13.49 8.40
CA LEU A 117 14.24 12.35 9.28
C LEU A 117 14.70 12.64 10.71
N ARG A 118 15.91 13.10 10.89
CA ARG A 118 16.46 13.39 12.22
C ARG A 118 15.69 14.50 12.95
N PRO A 119 15.36 15.65 12.33
CA PRO A 119 14.54 16.68 12.97
C PRO A 119 13.14 16.22 13.35
N SER A 120 12.52 15.34 12.55
CA SER A 120 11.19 14.77 12.85
C SER A 120 11.20 13.67 13.92
N GLY A 121 12.34 13.36 14.52
CA GLY A 121 12.49 12.28 15.51
C GLY A 121 12.74 10.90 14.90
N ALA A 122 12.76 10.75 13.58
CA ALA A 122 13.01 9.50 12.89
C ALA A 122 14.52 9.18 12.78
N ARG A 123 15.21 9.13 13.94
CA ARG A 123 16.65 8.82 13.97
C ARG A 123 16.98 7.38 13.64
N HIS A 124 16.10 6.48 14.01
CA HIS A 124 16.16 5.05 13.70
C HIS A 124 14.88 4.66 13.01
N GLN A 125 14.97 3.85 11.98
CA GLN A 125 13.79 3.37 11.24
C GLN A 125 13.88 1.87 11.03
N LEU A 126 12.71 1.23 11.05
CA LEU A 126 12.47 -0.13 10.62
C LEU A 126 11.38 -0.08 9.53
N THR A 127 11.73 -0.47 8.31
CA THR A 127 10.81 -0.45 7.18
C THR A 127 10.30 -1.85 6.85
N VAL A 128 8.99 -1.95 6.65
CA VAL A 128 8.27 -3.17 6.28
C VAL A 128 7.48 -2.89 5.01
N LEU A 129 7.88 -3.47 3.89
CA LEU A 129 7.14 -3.32 2.65
C LEU A 129 5.90 -4.23 2.64
N ALA A 130 4.77 -3.69 2.23
CA ALA A 130 3.50 -4.41 2.09
C ALA A 130 3.23 -4.83 0.63
N SER A 131 4.00 -4.32 -0.33
CA SER A 131 3.94 -4.75 -1.72
C SER A 131 5.34 -5.04 -2.29
N PRO A 132 5.46 -5.88 -3.32
CA PRO A 132 6.71 -6.02 -4.07
C PRO A 132 7.16 -4.68 -4.64
N ILE A 133 8.47 -4.53 -4.85
CA ILE A 133 9.00 -3.35 -5.53
C ILE A 133 8.67 -3.46 -7.01
N SER A 134 7.90 -2.52 -7.50
CA SER A 134 7.61 -2.38 -8.92
C SER A 134 8.00 -0.98 -9.41
N LEU A 135 8.22 -0.84 -10.72
CA LEU A 135 8.44 0.48 -11.32
C LEU A 135 7.20 1.39 -11.18
N ARG A 136 6.05 0.82 -10.88
CA ARG A 136 4.77 1.55 -10.81
C ARG A 136 4.44 2.02 -9.41
N SER A 137 4.49 1.13 -8.42
CA SER A 137 4.27 1.54 -7.03
C SER A 137 4.92 0.56 -6.05
N THR A 138 5.26 1.09 -4.89
CA THR A 138 5.71 0.33 -3.73
C THR A 138 5.00 0.89 -2.51
N ARG A 139 4.43 0.02 -1.68
CA ARG A 139 3.74 0.40 -0.46
C ARG A 139 4.41 -0.22 0.74
N GLY A 140 4.41 0.53 1.82
CA GLY A 140 5.03 0.03 3.04
C GLY A 140 4.86 0.94 4.25
N TRP A 141 5.40 0.47 5.32
CA TRP A 141 5.37 1.06 6.64
C TRP A 141 6.78 1.35 7.10
N SER A 142 7.03 2.57 7.57
CA SER A 142 8.28 2.96 8.21
C SER A 142 8.00 3.31 9.65
N ILE A 143 8.46 2.48 10.57
CA ILE A 143 8.35 2.68 12.01
C ILE A 143 9.60 3.43 12.46
N SER A 144 9.44 4.54 13.13
CA SER A 144 10.53 5.42 13.54
C SER A 144 10.67 5.49 15.05
N ARG A 145 11.91 5.70 15.50
CA ARG A 145 12.30 5.82 16.91
C ARG A 145 13.37 6.87 17.06
N GLN A 146 13.28 7.65 18.13
CA GLN A 146 14.25 8.70 18.45
C GLN A 146 15.40 8.20 19.32
N SER A 147 15.12 7.32 20.29
CA SER A 147 16.04 7.02 21.39
C SER A 147 17.13 6.02 21.02
N SER A 148 16.78 4.90 20.42
CA SER A 148 17.68 3.78 20.14
C SER A 148 17.25 3.00 18.94
N ASP A 149 18.16 2.23 18.35
CA ASP A 149 17.85 1.39 17.20
C ASP A 149 16.93 0.22 17.55
N PHE A 150 16.30 -0.34 16.54
CA PHE A 150 15.42 -1.48 16.68
C PHE A 150 16.23 -2.75 16.97
N PRO A 151 15.89 -3.49 18.05
CA PRO A 151 16.58 -4.74 18.37
C PRO A 151 16.21 -5.83 17.33
N GLU A 152 17.03 -6.89 17.27
CA GLU A 152 16.77 -8.02 16.37
C GLU A 152 15.40 -8.68 16.60
N GLU A 153 14.89 -8.61 17.83
CA GLU A 153 13.53 -9.07 18.16
C GLU A 153 12.46 -8.29 17.38
N ALA A 154 12.59 -6.96 17.28
CA ALA A 154 11.66 -6.14 16.51
C ALA A 154 11.71 -6.52 15.01
N LEU A 155 12.89 -6.80 14.47
CA LEU A 155 13.07 -7.25 13.10
C LEU A 155 12.41 -8.63 12.85
N ARG A 156 12.55 -9.58 13.79
CA ARG A 156 11.85 -10.88 13.72
C ARG A 156 10.33 -10.70 13.73
N ARG A 157 9.81 -9.85 14.61
CA ARG A 157 8.36 -9.54 14.67
C ARG A 157 7.87 -8.88 13.40
N ALA A 158 8.63 -7.93 12.85
CA ALA A 158 8.31 -7.29 11.58
C ALA A 158 8.23 -8.29 10.43
N ARG A 159 9.15 -9.27 10.35
CA ARG A 159 9.12 -10.36 9.36
C ARG A 159 7.88 -11.24 9.52
N ALA A 160 7.48 -11.52 10.75
CA ALA A 160 6.28 -12.33 11.02
C ALA A 160 4.99 -11.59 10.63
N LEU A 161 4.91 -10.28 10.88
CA LEU A 161 3.74 -9.44 10.56
C LEU A 161 3.62 -9.10 9.06
N GLN A 162 4.72 -9.06 8.33
CA GLN A 162 4.75 -8.61 6.95
C GLN A 162 3.74 -9.29 6.02
N PRO A 163 3.53 -10.63 6.03
CA PRO A 163 2.54 -11.28 5.17
C PRO A 163 1.10 -10.82 5.45
N MET A 164 0.76 -10.59 6.72
CA MET A 164 -0.55 -10.11 7.13
C MET A 164 -0.74 -8.65 6.70
N LEU A 165 0.25 -7.78 6.94
CA LEU A 165 0.23 -6.40 6.47
C LEU A 165 0.05 -6.32 4.95
N ALA A 166 0.74 -7.16 4.19
CA ALA A 166 0.61 -7.22 2.74
C ALA A 166 -0.77 -7.72 2.28
N LEU A 167 -1.40 -8.61 3.03
CA LEU A 167 -2.75 -9.08 2.75
C LEU A 167 -3.77 -7.97 3.01
N LEU A 168 -3.71 -7.33 4.18
CA LEU A 168 -4.62 -6.27 4.59
C LEU A 168 -4.46 -5.03 3.69
N ASP A 169 -3.23 -4.63 3.39
CA ASP A 169 -2.95 -3.52 2.48
C ASP A 169 -3.60 -3.72 1.11
N ARG A 170 -3.53 -4.94 0.55
CA ARG A 170 -4.24 -5.27 -0.71
C ARG A 170 -5.76 -5.23 -0.57
N THR A 171 -6.29 -5.58 0.60
CA THR A 171 -7.73 -5.61 0.84
C THR A 171 -8.31 -4.21 0.94
N PHE A 172 -7.67 -3.34 1.70
CA PHE A 172 -8.14 -1.98 1.98
C PHE A 172 -7.68 -0.93 0.98
N ASP A 173 -6.56 -1.14 0.30
CA ASP A 173 -6.09 -0.24 -0.77
C ASP A 173 -6.89 -0.44 -2.08
N GLY A 174 -7.74 -1.47 -2.14
CA GLY A 174 -8.66 -1.69 -3.26
C GLY A 174 -7.97 -1.85 -4.62
N GLY A 175 -6.66 -2.04 -4.66
CA GLY A 175 -5.87 -2.07 -5.89
C GLY A 175 -5.75 -0.71 -6.59
N GLU A 176 -6.03 0.41 -5.90
CA GLU A 176 -6.08 1.74 -6.52
C GLU A 176 -4.72 2.24 -7.01
N ALA A 177 -3.63 1.91 -6.32
CA ALA A 177 -2.32 2.42 -6.72
C ALA A 177 -1.77 1.80 -8.01
N ASP A 178 -2.07 0.53 -8.30
CA ASP A 178 -1.57 -0.16 -9.51
C ASP A 178 -2.60 -0.19 -10.66
N GLY A 179 -3.88 -0.35 -10.31
CA GLY A 179 -4.96 -0.45 -11.30
C GLY A 179 -5.53 0.90 -11.72
N GLY A 180 -5.59 1.88 -10.82
CA GLY A 180 -6.14 3.20 -11.10
C GLY A 180 -5.32 3.95 -12.14
N ALA A 181 -4.01 4.05 -11.98
CA ALA A 181 -3.13 4.74 -12.91
C ALA A 181 -3.02 4.07 -14.29
N ALA A 182 -3.17 2.73 -14.38
CA ALA A 182 -3.21 2.04 -15.66
C ALA A 182 -4.57 2.19 -16.35
N ALA A 183 -5.66 2.23 -15.56
CA ALA A 183 -7.00 2.46 -16.07
C ALA A 183 -7.22 3.92 -16.47
N GLU A 184 -6.65 4.87 -15.74
CA GLU A 184 -6.64 6.29 -16.13
C GLU A 184 -5.84 6.51 -17.41
N ARG A 185 -4.71 5.81 -17.61
CA ARG A 185 -3.99 5.79 -18.88
C ARG A 185 -4.78 5.15 -20.00
N ALA A 186 -5.66 4.19 -19.70
CA ALA A 186 -6.64 3.67 -20.64
C ALA A 186 -7.86 4.59 -20.80
N GLY A 187 -7.87 5.76 -20.16
CA GLY A 187 -8.92 6.77 -20.23
C GLY A 187 -10.17 6.43 -19.42
N LEU A 188 -10.11 5.46 -18.50
CA LEU A 188 -11.24 5.14 -17.63
C LEU A 188 -11.36 6.17 -16.52
N THR A 189 -12.58 6.60 -16.22
CA THR A 189 -12.88 7.45 -15.06
C THR A 189 -12.93 6.60 -13.78
N SER A 190 -12.74 7.22 -12.61
CA SER A 190 -12.84 6.55 -11.31
C SER A 190 -14.16 5.77 -11.16
N ARG A 191 -15.26 6.28 -11.71
CA ARG A 191 -16.56 5.60 -11.68
C ARG A 191 -16.60 4.38 -12.58
N GLU A 192 -16.00 4.43 -13.74
CA GLU A 192 -15.88 3.30 -14.65
C GLU A 192 -14.99 2.20 -14.06
N ILE A 193 -13.92 2.57 -13.35
CA ILE A 193 -13.06 1.63 -12.61
C ILE A 193 -13.86 0.89 -11.53
N GLN A 194 -14.66 1.60 -10.73
CA GLN A 194 -15.53 0.99 -9.71
C GLN A 194 -16.51 -0.01 -10.34
N VAL A 195 -17.17 0.38 -11.43
CA VAL A 195 -18.07 -0.52 -12.15
C VAL A 195 -17.33 -1.74 -12.71
N LEU A 196 -16.16 -1.55 -13.31
CA LEU A 196 -15.33 -2.62 -13.88
C LEU A 196 -14.93 -3.66 -12.82
N ARG A 197 -14.53 -3.23 -11.63
CA ARG A 197 -14.21 -4.13 -10.50
C ARG A 197 -15.41 -5.00 -10.12
N LEU A 198 -16.59 -4.41 -9.98
CA LEU A 198 -17.80 -5.13 -9.60
C LEU A 198 -18.29 -6.09 -10.72
N VAL A 199 -18.08 -5.73 -12.00
CA VAL A 199 -18.30 -6.63 -13.13
C VAL A 199 -17.37 -7.84 -13.07
N ALA A 200 -16.11 -7.63 -12.70
CA ALA A 200 -15.14 -8.71 -12.56
C ALA A 200 -15.46 -9.66 -11.37
N GLU A 201 -16.01 -9.11 -10.29
CA GLU A 201 -16.54 -9.89 -9.16
C GLU A 201 -17.80 -10.72 -9.53
N GLY A 202 -18.29 -10.58 -10.76
CA GLY A 202 -19.44 -11.35 -11.25
C GLY A 202 -20.81 -10.71 -11.00
N LEU A 203 -20.86 -9.48 -10.45
CA LEU A 203 -22.12 -8.82 -10.15
C LEU A 203 -22.91 -8.45 -11.41
N THR A 204 -24.24 -8.50 -11.29
CA THR A 204 -25.16 -8.02 -12.32
C THR A 204 -25.29 -6.50 -12.26
N SER A 205 -25.73 -5.85 -13.36
CA SER A 205 -25.96 -4.39 -13.38
C SER A 205 -26.94 -3.93 -12.28
N GLN A 206 -27.91 -4.78 -11.92
CA GLN A 206 -28.84 -4.50 -10.83
C GLN A 206 -28.15 -4.53 -9.45
N ALA A 207 -27.27 -5.51 -9.20
CA ALA A 207 -26.50 -5.62 -7.96
C ALA A 207 -25.50 -4.47 -7.83
N ILE A 208 -24.80 -4.13 -8.92
CA ILE A 208 -23.88 -2.99 -9.00
C ILE A 208 -24.62 -1.68 -8.74
N GLY A 209 -25.79 -1.50 -9.36
CA GLY A 209 -26.63 -0.32 -9.18
C GLY A 209 -27.01 -0.10 -7.71
N ARG A 210 -27.41 -1.16 -7.01
CA ARG A 210 -27.70 -1.11 -5.56
C ARG A 210 -26.46 -0.75 -4.75
N LYS A 211 -25.32 -1.42 -5.01
CA LYS A 211 -24.06 -1.21 -4.27
C LYS A 211 -23.52 0.21 -4.48
N LEU A 212 -23.63 0.76 -5.69
CA LEU A 212 -23.14 2.08 -6.04
C LEU A 212 -24.18 3.21 -5.94
N ARG A 213 -25.40 2.91 -5.52
CA ARG A 213 -26.54 3.83 -5.41
C ARG A 213 -26.83 4.59 -6.72
N ILE A 214 -26.82 3.88 -7.83
CA ILE A 214 -27.17 4.39 -9.17
C ILE A 214 -28.15 3.44 -9.86
N SER A 215 -28.81 3.92 -10.92
CA SER A 215 -29.74 3.07 -11.67
C SER A 215 -28.98 1.95 -12.44
N PRO A 216 -29.58 0.77 -12.66
CA PRO A 216 -29.00 -0.27 -13.52
C PRO A 216 -28.66 0.26 -14.92
N ARG A 217 -29.51 1.14 -15.48
CA ARG A 217 -29.29 1.81 -16.77
C ARG A 217 -28.02 2.67 -16.76
N THR A 218 -27.71 3.32 -15.64
CA THR A 218 -26.46 4.09 -15.47
C THR A 218 -25.25 3.15 -15.44
N VAL A 219 -25.38 1.98 -14.78
CA VAL A 219 -24.32 0.94 -14.79
C VAL A 219 -24.06 0.45 -16.21
N ASP A 220 -25.12 0.17 -16.98
CA ASP A 220 -24.98 -0.28 -18.38
C ASP A 220 -24.30 0.77 -19.25
N LYS A 221 -24.61 2.06 -19.01
CA LYS A 221 -23.91 3.16 -19.69
C LYS A 221 -22.42 3.23 -19.36
N HIS A 222 -22.05 3.01 -18.10
CA HIS A 222 -20.63 2.90 -17.72
C HIS A 222 -19.97 1.69 -18.39
N ARG A 223 -20.64 0.54 -18.47
CA ARG A 223 -20.12 -0.65 -19.16
C ARG A 223 -19.88 -0.39 -20.65
N GLU A 224 -20.80 0.24 -21.35
CA GLU A 224 -20.61 0.65 -22.75
C GLU A 224 -19.38 1.54 -22.92
N ASN A 225 -19.21 2.52 -22.04
CA ASN A 225 -18.04 3.41 -22.05
C ASN A 225 -16.74 2.65 -21.80
N ILE A 226 -16.73 1.71 -20.86
CA ILE A 226 -15.57 0.85 -20.56
C ILE A 226 -15.22 0.00 -21.79
N HIS A 227 -16.21 -0.66 -22.41
CA HIS A 227 -16.00 -1.45 -23.63
C HIS A 227 -15.34 -0.63 -24.74
N ARG A 228 -15.86 0.57 -24.98
CA ARG A 228 -15.33 1.48 -25.99
C ARG A 228 -13.90 1.93 -25.70
N LYS A 229 -13.60 2.26 -24.43
CA LYS A 229 -12.28 2.77 -24.02
C LYS A 229 -11.21 1.70 -23.98
N LEU A 230 -11.58 0.46 -23.65
CA LEU A 230 -10.67 -0.68 -23.65
C LEU A 230 -10.55 -1.40 -25.00
N ASP A 231 -11.34 -0.97 -25.98
CA ASP A 231 -11.45 -1.62 -27.31
C ASP A 231 -11.71 -3.13 -27.20
N ARG A 232 -12.70 -3.50 -26.39
CA ARG A 232 -13.13 -4.87 -26.12
C ARG A 232 -14.66 -4.95 -26.10
N PHE A 233 -15.21 -6.02 -26.68
CA PHE A 233 -16.67 -6.11 -26.92
C PHE A 233 -17.39 -7.14 -26.04
N ASP A 234 -16.66 -8.02 -25.35
CA ASP A 234 -17.26 -9.01 -24.46
C ASP A 234 -16.71 -8.91 -23.02
N ARG A 235 -17.50 -9.44 -22.08
CA ARG A 235 -17.18 -9.37 -20.64
C ARG A 235 -15.83 -10.02 -20.30
N LEU A 236 -15.51 -11.16 -20.93
CA LEU A 236 -14.31 -11.92 -20.60
C LEU A 236 -13.06 -11.16 -21.02
N SER A 237 -13.03 -10.64 -22.25
CA SER A 237 -11.90 -9.86 -22.76
C SER A 237 -11.72 -8.52 -22.04
N VAL A 238 -12.81 -7.88 -21.57
CA VAL A 238 -12.76 -6.68 -20.73
C VAL A 238 -12.14 -7.00 -19.38
N VAL A 239 -12.54 -8.09 -18.73
CA VAL A 239 -11.98 -8.54 -17.44
C VAL A 239 -10.52 -8.94 -17.61
N GLN A 240 -10.17 -9.67 -18.66
CA GLN A 240 -8.80 -10.05 -18.97
C GLN A 240 -7.91 -8.81 -19.19
N ARG A 241 -8.40 -7.83 -19.94
CA ARG A 241 -7.67 -6.56 -20.14
C ARG A 241 -7.52 -5.76 -18.85
N ALA A 242 -8.54 -5.78 -18.00
CA ALA A 242 -8.47 -5.17 -16.67
C ALA A 242 -7.44 -5.87 -15.76
N GLN A 243 -7.30 -7.20 -15.85
CA GLN A 243 -6.25 -7.96 -15.16
C GLN A 243 -4.85 -7.62 -15.68
N GLU A 244 -4.67 -7.53 -17.01
CA GLU A 244 -3.41 -7.10 -17.64
C GLU A 244 -3.01 -5.68 -17.21
N LEU A 245 -3.98 -4.80 -16.96
CA LEU A 245 -3.80 -3.44 -16.48
C LEU A 245 -3.67 -3.37 -14.94
N GLY A 246 -3.74 -4.50 -14.21
CA GLY A 246 -3.65 -4.55 -12.75
C GLY A 246 -4.91 -4.11 -12.01
N ASN A 247 -6.04 -3.89 -12.71
CA ASN A 247 -7.28 -3.37 -12.12
C ASN A 247 -8.16 -4.41 -11.43
N VAL A 248 -7.88 -5.71 -11.65
CA VAL A 248 -8.69 -6.82 -11.16
C VAL A 248 -7.77 -7.98 -10.80
N ALA A 249 -7.96 -8.56 -9.61
CA ALA A 249 -7.24 -9.75 -9.21
C ALA A 249 -7.62 -10.94 -10.07
N VAL A 250 -6.65 -11.78 -10.43
CA VAL A 250 -6.91 -13.07 -11.09
C VAL A 250 -7.62 -13.98 -10.09
N PRO A 251 -8.86 -14.44 -10.35
CA PRO A 251 -9.48 -15.42 -9.48
C PRO A 251 -8.64 -16.70 -9.51
N ARG A 252 -8.12 -17.12 -8.37
CA ARG A 252 -7.51 -18.46 -8.26
C ARG A 252 -8.58 -19.48 -8.61
N ARG A 253 -8.43 -20.23 -9.69
CA ARG A 253 -9.21 -21.44 -9.93
C ARG A 253 -9.06 -22.31 -8.69
N GLY A 254 -10.16 -22.51 -7.98
CA GLY A 254 -10.22 -23.43 -6.85
C GLY A 254 -9.72 -24.81 -7.32
N ALA A 255 -8.84 -25.40 -6.54
CA ALA A 255 -8.60 -26.83 -6.59
C ALA A 255 -9.90 -27.51 -6.10
N ALA A 256 -10.84 -27.70 -7.03
CA ALA A 256 -11.91 -28.64 -6.89
C ALA A 256 -11.54 -29.86 -7.74
N ASP A 257 -11.59 -31.01 -7.12
CA ASP A 257 -11.42 -32.37 -7.61
C ASP A 257 -9.96 -32.90 -7.74
N ARG A 258 -9.51 -33.50 -6.62
CA ARG A 258 -9.28 -34.97 -6.61
C ARG A 258 -9.37 -35.50 -5.19
#